data_5056b2d88f313a72f0f54cf74ec33be3
#
_entry.id   5056b2d88f313a72f0f54cf74ec33be3
#
_cell.length_a   1.000
_cell.length_b   1.000
_cell.length_c   1.000
_cell.angle_alpha   90.00
_cell.angle_beta   90.00
_cell.angle_gamma   90.00
#
_symmetry.space_group_name_H-M   'P 1'
#
loop_
_entity.id
_entity.type
_entity.pdbx_description
1 polymer ?
#
loop_
_entity_poly.entity_id
_entity_poly.type
_entity_poly.pdbx_seq_one_letter_code
_entity_poly.pdbx_strand_id
1 'polypeptide(L)'
;ADGSINFTPTNDALLTNPLAEIVPGTQVDNTKKYRIFNSIYTEVKLMEGLKYRVNFGPDFTISRNGRFYGALTNNIKGGNPTATTDNRFGFNYTIENILTYNKQFKDHNLGVTLLQSMQRDNFEQYTQSVLGVPVETQQFYNVGNASSIQGVGSNLIQWTIASYMARINYDYKGKYLLTVTARRDGSSRFGENSKWGNFPGVALGWNVHQENF
;
A
#
# COMPACT_ATOMS: atom_id res chain seq x y z
N ALA A 1 -3.57 43.19 -32.94
CA ALA A 1 -3.92 42.11 -32.00
C ALA A 1 -2.91 42.16 -30.84
N ASP A 2 -3.38 42.21 -29.62
CA ASP A 2 -2.57 42.31 -28.40
C ASP A 2 -1.92 40.98 -27.99
N GLY A 3 -2.12 39.91 -28.78
CA GLY A 3 -1.61 38.57 -28.50
C GLY A 3 -2.43 37.79 -27.44
N SER A 4 -3.57 38.34 -26.98
CA SER A 4 -4.43 37.65 -26.06
C SER A 4 -5.16 36.46 -26.70
N ILE A 5 -5.38 35.40 -25.96
CA ILE A 5 -6.12 34.22 -26.40
C ILE A 5 -7.62 34.53 -26.34
N ASN A 6 -8.31 34.48 -27.47
CA ASN A 6 -9.77 34.55 -27.49
C ASN A 6 -10.31 33.21 -26.91
N PHE A 7 -10.95 33.27 -25.77
CA PHE A 7 -11.48 32.10 -25.05
C PHE A 7 -12.67 31.45 -25.78
N THR A 8 -13.56 32.26 -26.38
CA THR A 8 -14.73 31.78 -27.13
C THR A 8 -14.62 32.20 -28.61
N PRO A 9 -13.85 31.48 -29.44
CA PRO A 9 -13.49 31.95 -30.79
C PRO A 9 -14.67 31.99 -31.77
N THR A 10 -15.75 31.27 -31.49
CA THR A 10 -16.89 31.05 -32.41
C THR A 10 -18.21 31.68 -31.95
N ASN A 11 -18.24 32.49 -30.91
CA ASN A 11 -19.45 32.95 -30.23
C ASN A 11 -20.37 31.81 -29.70
N ASP A 12 -19.92 30.59 -29.74
CA ASP A 12 -20.60 29.44 -29.16
C ASP A 12 -20.05 29.21 -27.75
N ALA A 13 -20.88 29.43 -26.74
CA ALA A 13 -20.49 29.24 -25.33
C ALA A 13 -20.12 27.80 -24.98
N LEU A 14 -20.46 26.83 -25.85
CA LEU A 14 -20.09 25.42 -25.67
C LEU A 14 -18.68 25.12 -26.16
N LEU A 15 -18.14 25.95 -27.06
CA LEU A 15 -16.81 25.77 -27.65
C LEU A 15 -15.81 26.75 -27.04
N THR A 16 -14.84 26.23 -26.33
CA THR A 16 -13.73 27.00 -25.74
C THR A 16 -12.46 26.80 -26.57
N ASN A 17 -11.56 27.79 -26.51
CA ASN A 17 -10.27 27.68 -27.18
C ASN A 17 -9.32 26.75 -26.36
N PRO A 18 -8.87 25.62 -26.94
CA PRO A 18 -7.95 24.72 -26.21
C PRO A 18 -6.62 25.37 -25.81
N LEU A 19 -6.21 26.45 -26.52
CA LEU A 19 -5.00 27.20 -26.18
C LEU A 19 -5.09 27.88 -24.80
N ALA A 20 -6.30 28.16 -24.31
CA ALA A 20 -6.48 28.74 -23.00
C ALA A 20 -6.08 27.73 -21.87
N GLU A 21 -6.22 26.44 -22.12
CA GLU A 21 -5.89 25.39 -21.14
C GLU A 21 -4.39 25.11 -21.02
N ILE A 22 -3.60 25.43 -22.08
CA ILE A 22 -2.15 25.27 -22.05
C ILE A 22 -1.40 26.43 -21.39
N VAL A 23 -2.11 27.51 -21.03
CA VAL A 23 -1.52 28.62 -20.28
C VAL A 23 -1.09 28.07 -18.88
N PRO A 24 0.19 28.25 -18.52
CA PRO A 24 0.69 27.73 -17.26
C PRO A 24 -0.13 28.20 -16.04
N GLY A 25 -0.58 27.26 -15.22
CA GLY A 25 -1.37 27.55 -14.01
C GLY A 25 -2.87 27.61 -14.19
N THR A 26 -3.40 27.64 -15.41
CA THR A 26 -4.85 27.66 -15.68
C THR A 26 -5.51 26.34 -15.29
N GLN A 27 -4.85 25.23 -15.59
CA GLN A 27 -5.25 23.88 -15.17
C GLN A 27 -4.07 23.17 -14.53
N VAL A 28 -4.29 22.60 -13.36
CA VAL A 28 -3.27 21.87 -12.61
C VAL A 28 -3.85 20.58 -12.04
N ASP A 29 -3.14 19.48 -12.24
CA ASP A 29 -3.32 18.23 -11.50
C ASP A 29 -1.94 17.77 -11.04
N ASN A 30 -1.66 17.92 -9.74
CA ASN A 30 -0.35 17.67 -9.19
C ASN A 30 -0.44 16.64 -8.05
N THR A 31 0.20 15.50 -8.27
CA THR A 31 0.33 14.44 -7.24
C THR A 31 1.77 14.39 -6.74
N LYS A 32 1.93 14.53 -5.44
CA LYS A 32 3.19 14.26 -4.72
C LYS A 32 3.00 13.04 -3.84
N LYS A 33 3.83 12.01 -4.04
CA LYS A 33 3.80 10.78 -3.26
C LYS A 33 5.17 10.50 -2.68
N TYR A 34 5.22 10.26 -1.38
CA TYR A 34 6.40 9.84 -0.64
C TYR A 34 6.13 8.49 -0.01
N ARG A 35 7.08 7.57 -0.12
CA ARG A 35 6.99 6.26 0.52
C ARG A 35 8.31 5.91 1.16
N ILE A 36 8.25 5.46 2.40
CA ILE A 36 9.39 4.93 3.14
C ILE A 36 9.03 3.47 3.47
N PHE A 37 9.78 2.55 2.88
CA PHE A 37 9.65 1.13 3.12
C PHE A 37 10.95 0.60 3.70
N ASN A 38 10.87 -0.09 4.84
CA ASN A 38 12.02 -0.68 5.49
C ASN A 38 11.76 -2.14 5.86
N SER A 39 12.84 -2.92 5.96
CA SER A 39 12.83 -4.26 6.53
C SER A 39 13.99 -4.36 7.50
N ILE A 40 13.69 -4.46 8.77
CA ILE A 40 14.65 -4.51 9.88
C ILE A 40 14.49 -5.87 10.54
N TYR A 41 15.58 -6.52 10.86
CA TYR A 41 15.52 -7.76 11.62
C TYR A 41 16.60 -7.84 12.69
N THR A 42 16.31 -8.62 13.71
CA THR A 42 17.25 -9.05 14.73
C THR A 42 17.19 -10.56 14.82
N GLU A 43 18.35 -11.22 14.80
CA GLU A 43 18.46 -12.67 14.98
C GLU A 43 19.37 -12.96 16.19
N VAL A 44 18.92 -13.83 17.08
CA VAL A 44 19.67 -14.29 18.25
C VAL A 44 19.80 -15.79 18.20
N LYS A 45 21.02 -16.30 18.33
CA LYS A 45 21.30 -17.72 18.54
C LYS A 45 21.09 -18.03 20.03
N LEU A 46 20.01 -18.73 20.35
CA LEU A 46 19.67 -19.07 21.75
C LEU A 46 20.51 -20.24 22.27
N MET A 47 20.76 -21.23 21.42
CA MET A 47 21.61 -22.37 21.68
C MET A 47 22.02 -23.01 20.36
N GLU A 48 22.83 -24.06 20.39
CA GLU A 48 23.22 -24.77 19.18
C GLU A 48 22.00 -25.33 18.44
N GLY A 49 21.88 -24.99 17.16
CA GLY A 49 20.75 -25.35 16.31
C GLY A 49 19.51 -24.49 16.50
N LEU A 50 19.35 -23.70 17.57
CA LEU A 50 18.15 -22.91 17.87
C LEU A 50 18.40 -21.42 17.69
N LYS A 51 17.64 -20.81 16.79
CA LYS A 51 17.68 -19.37 16.49
C LYS A 51 16.30 -18.75 16.64
N TYR A 52 16.27 -17.54 17.17
CA TYR A 52 15.07 -16.70 17.20
C TYR A 52 15.33 -15.44 16.40
N ARG A 53 14.41 -15.13 15.48
CA ARG A 53 14.47 -13.93 14.63
C ARG A 53 13.18 -13.15 14.72
N VAL A 54 13.31 -11.84 14.86
CA VAL A 54 12.21 -10.88 14.75
C VAL A 54 12.45 -10.06 13.50
N ASN A 55 11.47 -10.02 12.59
CA ASN A 55 11.43 -9.11 11.47
C ASN A 55 10.41 -8.01 11.76
N PHE A 56 10.74 -6.77 11.43
CA PHE A 56 9.84 -5.63 11.45
C PHE A 56 9.91 -4.90 10.11
N GLY A 57 8.79 -4.87 9.39
CA GLY A 57 8.66 -4.25 8.08
C GLY A 57 7.66 -3.10 8.09
N PRO A 58 8.07 -1.87 8.48
CA PRO A 58 7.22 -0.69 8.36
C PRO A 58 7.18 -0.17 6.93
N ASP A 59 6.00 0.25 6.49
CA ASP A 59 5.74 0.87 5.19
C ASP A 59 4.86 2.11 5.40
N PHE A 60 5.43 3.27 5.19
CA PHE A 60 4.79 4.55 5.38
C PHE A 60 4.62 5.26 4.04
N THR A 61 3.41 5.67 3.71
CA THR A 61 3.07 6.38 2.48
C THR A 61 2.32 7.65 2.80
N ILE A 62 2.78 8.78 2.24
CA ILE A 62 2.05 10.05 2.21
C ILE A 62 1.81 10.38 0.75
N SER A 63 0.58 10.71 0.39
CA SER A 63 0.22 11.20 -0.94
C SER A 63 -0.65 12.43 -0.81
N ARG A 64 -0.34 13.45 -1.60
CA ARG A 64 -1.17 14.63 -1.79
C ARG A 64 -1.43 14.81 -3.27
N ASN A 65 -2.70 14.84 -3.66
CA ASN A 65 -3.13 15.30 -4.98
C ASN A 65 -3.83 16.65 -4.81
N GLY A 66 -3.43 17.61 -5.62
CA GLY A 66 -4.07 18.91 -5.73
C GLY A 66 -4.51 19.14 -7.17
N ARG A 67 -5.80 19.43 -7.38
CA ARG A 67 -6.37 19.80 -8.68
C ARG A 67 -6.92 21.20 -8.65
N PHE A 68 -6.75 21.92 -9.74
CA PHE A 68 -7.28 23.26 -9.94
C PHE A 68 -7.72 23.43 -11.38
N TYR A 69 -8.88 24.04 -11.56
CA TYR A 69 -9.39 24.47 -12.85
C TYR A 69 -9.76 25.95 -12.75
N GLY A 70 -9.02 26.78 -13.49
CA GLY A 70 -9.27 28.21 -13.59
C GLY A 70 -10.50 28.55 -14.43
N ALA A 71 -10.95 29.78 -14.33
CA ALA A 71 -12.16 30.28 -15.03
C ALA A 71 -12.10 30.04 -16.55
N LEU A 72 -10.92 30.20 -17.16
CA LEU A 72 -10.72 30.06 -18.61
C LEU A 72 -10.43 28.62 -19.06
N THR A 73 -10.87 27.60 -18.31
CA THR A 73 -10.79 26.21 -18.74
C THR A 73 -12.10 25.73 -19.37
N ASN A 74 -12.03 24.71 -20.22
CA ASN A 74 -13.23 24.08 -20.78
C ASN A 74 -14.15 23.50 -19.72
N ASN A 75 -13.59 23.10 -18.58
CA ASN A 75 -14.37 22.58 -17.45
C ASN A 75 -15.21 23.66 -16.76
N ILE A 76 -14.73 24.91 -16.72
CA ILE A 76 -15.32 26.02 -15.96
C ILE A 76 -16.07 26.99 -16.87
N LYS A 77 -15.61 27.19 -18.11
CA LYS A 77 -16.26 28.00 -19.16
C LYS A 77 -16.59 29.43 -18.72
N GLY A 78 -15.64 30.13 -18.13
CA GLY A 78 -15.83 31.49 -17.63
C GLY A 78 -16.53 31.60 -16.27
N GLY A 79 -16.88 30.48 -15.66
CA GLY A 79 -17.49 30.43 -14.33
C GLY A 79 -16.48 30.50 -13.18
N ASN A 80 -16.92 30.09 -12.00
CA ASN A 80 -16.09 30.15 -10.80
C ASN A 80 -15.01 29.04 -10.80
N PRO A 81 -13.73 29.37 -10.60
CA PRO A 81 -12.66 28.40 -10.50
C PRO A 81 -12.89 27.35 -9.41
N THR A 82 -12.45 26.13 -9.66
CA THR A 82 -12.57 25.03 -8.69
C THR A 82 -11.22 24.54 -8.23
N ALA A 83 -11.12 24.13 -6.97
CA ALA A 83 -9.96 23.47 -6.44
C ALA A 83 -10.35 22.23 -5.62
N THR A 84 -9.55 21.19 -5.70
CA THR A 84 -9.71 19.97 -4.91
C THR A 84 -8.36 19.57 -4.31
N THR A 85 -8.38 19.19 -3.05
CA THR A 85 -7.23 18.57 -2.38
C THR A 85 -7.63 17.17 -1.89
N ASP A 86 -6.76 16.18 -2.11
CA ASP A 86 -6.90 14.81 -1.66
C ASP A 86 -5.59 14.40 -0.96
N ASN A 87 -5.65 14.30 0.36
CA ASN A 87 -4.53 13.92 1.21
C ASN A 87 -4.73 12.50 1.71
N ARG A 88 -3.73 11.65 1.54
CA ARG A 88 -3.77 10.24 1.92
C ARG A 88 -2.55 9.89 2.75
N PHE A 89 -2.80 9.17 3.84
CA PHE A 89 -1.79 8.66 4.75
C PHE A 89 -1.97 7.15 4.87
N GLY A 90 -0.91 6.42 4.61
CA GLY A 90 -0.87 4.98 4.78
C GLY A 90 0.24 4.61 5.75
N PHE A 91 -0.08 3.82 6.76
CA PHE A 91 0.91 3.20 7.63
C PHE A 91 0.61 1.71 7.77
N ASN A 92 1.44 0.90 7.13
CA ASN A 92 1.38 -0.54 7.17
C ASN A 92 2.60 -1.07 7.91
N TYR A 93 2.45 -2.13 8.65
CA TYR A 93 3.59 -2.83 9.20
C TYR A 93 3.33 -4.33 9.30
N THR A 94 4.41 -5.08 9.19
CA THR A 94 4.44 -6.51 9.47
C THR A 94 5.46 -6.78 10.57
N ILE A 95 5.07 -7.55 11.58
CA ILE A 95 5.96 -8.09 12.60
C ILE A 95 5.90 -9.61 12.48
N GLU A 96 7.07 -10.24 12.41
CA GLU A 96 7.20 -11.69 12.37
C GLU A 96 8.16 -12.15 13.45
N ASN A 97 7.73 -13.13 14.22
CA ASN A 97 8.52 -13.86 15.20
C ASN A 97 8.79 -15.25 14.64
N ILE A 98 10.04 -15.59 14.44
CA ILE A 98 10.47 -16.84 13.79
C ILE A 98 11.40 -17.57 14.74
N LEU A 99 11.03 -18.79 15.11
CA LEU A 99 11.87 -19.70 15.85
C LEU A 99 12.26 -20.86 14.93
N THR A 100 13.56 -21.05 14.71
CA THR A 100 14.11 -22.10 13.86
C THR A 100 15.02 -23.00 14.66
N TYR A 101 14.76 -24.30 14.61
CA TYR A 101 15.61 -25.34 15.20
C TYR A 101 16.08 -26.29 14.12
N ASN A 102 17.41 -26.49 14.02
CA ASN A 102 18.02 -27.44 13.12
C ASN A 102 18.92 -28.40 13.91
N LYS A 103 18.74 -29.69 13.68
CA LYS A 103 19.52 -30.75 14.31
C LYS A 103 19.88 -31.81 13.30
N GLN A 104 21.17 -32.13 13.25
CA GLN A 104 21.68 -33.30 12.52
C GLN A 104 22.06 -34.39 13.53
N PHE A 105 21.64 -35.61 13.29
CA PHE A 105 22.02 -36.78 14.05
C PHE A 105 22.23 -37.98 13.12
N LYS A 106 23.48 -38.42 12.98
CA LYS A 106 23.89 -39.45 12.00
C LYS A 106 23.41 -39.06 10.60
N ASP A 107 22.59 -39.90 9.97
CA ASP A 107 22.04 -39.75 8.63
C ASP A 107 20.73 -38.94 8.56
N HIS A 108 20.29 -38.38 9.68
CA HIS A 108 19.02 -37.68 9.81
C HIS A 108 19.25 -36.18 10.01
N ASN A 109 18.55 -35.38 9.21
CA ASN A 109 18.49 -33.92 9.36
C ASN A 109 17.05 -33.52 9.71
N LEU A 110 16.88 -32.80 10.80
CA LEU A 110 15.61 -32.28 11.24
C LEU A 110 15.66 -30.75 11.30
N GLY A 111 14.76 -30.10 10.61
CA GLY A 111 14.52 -28.65 10.69
C GLY A 111 13.10 -28.40 11.16
N VAL A 112 12.93 -27.58 12.20
CA VAL A 112 11.63 -27.12 12.69
C VAL A 112 11.57 -25.60 12.62
N THR A 113 10.51 -25.06 12.04
CA THR A 113 10.27 -23.61 12.01
C THR A 113 8.89 -23.33 12.59
N LEU A 114 8.85 -22.44 13.59
CA LEU A 114 7.61 -21.84 14.09
C LEU A 114 7.61 -20.37 13.70
N LEU A 115 6.47 -19.91 13.18
CA LEU A 115 6.26 -18.51 12.81
C LEU A 115 4.98 -18.00 13.46
N GLN A 116 5.07 -16.82 14.04
CA GLN A 116 3.93 -15.97 14.35
C GLN A 116 4.12 -14.67 13.62
N SER A 117 3.12 -14.25 12.83
CA SER A 117 3.13 -12.99 12.07
C SER A 117 1.90 -12.17 12.39
N MET A 118 2.06 -10.86 12.43
CA MET A 118 0.98 -9.90 12.49
C MET A 118 1.24 -8.80 11.46
N GLN A 119 0.27 -8.57 10.59
CA GLN A 119 0.25 -7.46 9.66
C GLN A 119 -0.91 -6.53 10.02
N ARG A 120 -0.66 -5.23 10.06
CA ARG A 120 -1.68 -4.19 10.21
C ARG A 120 -1.55 -3.19 9.08
N ASP A 121 -2.70 -2.82 8.53
CA ASP A 121 -2.87 -1.74 7.57
C ASP A 121 -3.71 -0.64 8.19
N ASN A 122 -3.29 0.60 7.99
CA ASN A 122 -4.02 1.80 8.39
C ASN A 122 -3.94 2.79 7.23
N PHE A 123 -5.09 3.11 6.65
CA PHE A 123 -5.22 4.06 5.56
C PHE A 123 -6.22 5.14 5.93
N GLU A 124 -5.78 6.39 5.82
CA GLU A 124 -6.59 7.59 6.06
C GLU A 124 -6.62 8.44 4.80
N GLN A 125 -7.75 9.03 4.51
CA GLN A 125 -7.95 9.94 3.39
C GLN A 125 -8.79 11.12 3.81
N TYR A 126 -8.38 12.32 3.37
CA TYR A 126 -9.09 13.58 3.59
C TYR A 126 -9.21 14.30 2.25
N THR A 127 -10.44 14.61 1.86
CA THR A 127 -10.76 15.31 0.61
C THR A 127 -11.48 16.60 0.90
N GLN A 128 -11.13 17.64 0.13
CA GLN A 128 -11.82 18.94 0.15
C GLN A 128 -12.01 19.38 -1.31
N SER A 129 -13.21 19.85 -1.62
CA SER A 129 -13.53 20.41 -2.94
C SER A 129 -14.23 21.76 -2.74
N VAL A 130 -13.78 22.77 -3.46
CA VAL A 130 -14.25 24.15 -3.29
C VAL A 130 -14.51 24.79 -4.65
N LEU A 131 -15.36 25.82 -4.64
CA LEU A 131 -15.74 26.64 -5.75
C LEU A 131 -15.46 28.12 -5.47
N GLY A 132 -15.03 28.86 -6.49
CA GLY A 132 -14.79 30.29 -6.40
C GLY A 132 -13.50 30.62 -5.65
N VAL A 133 -12.38 30.07 -6.15
CA VAL A 133 -11.03 30.44 -5.69
C VAL A 133 -10.76 31.87 -6.15
N PRO A 134 -10.63 32.86 -5.23
CA PRO A 134 -10.60 34.28 -5.62
C PRO A 134 -9.31 34.72 -6.29
N VAL A 135 -8.21 34.01 -6.02
CA VAL A 135 -6.88 34.28 -6.56
C VAL A 135 -6.38 33.02 -7.27
N GLU A 136 -6.55 32.93 -8.58
CA GLU A 136 -6.25 31.72 -9.37
C GLU A 136 -4.78 31.30 -9.29
N THR A 137 -3.85 32.22 -9.08
CA THR A 137 -2.42 31.90 -8.92
C THR A 137 -2.14 31.07 -7.64
N GLN A 138 -3.05 31.09 -6.67
CA GLN A 138 -2.95 30.25 -5.47
C GLN A 138 -3.43 28.82 -5.70
N GLN A 139 -4.20 28.58 -6.78
CA GLN A 139 -4.65 27.26 -7.19
C GLN A 139 -5.35 26.50 -6.04
N PHE A 140 -4.88 25.27 -5.72
CA PHE A 140 -5.36 24.44 -4.65
C PHE A 140 -4.64 24.66 -3.30
N TYR A 141 -3.71 25.62 -3.22
CA TYR A 141 -2.94 25.84 -1.98
C TYR A 141 -3.68 26.68 -0.94
N ASN A 142 -4.75 27.37 -1.32
CA ASN A 142 -5.53 28.21 -0.40
C ASN A 142 -7.04 27.98 -0.57
N VAL A 143 -7.48 26.75 -0.33
CA VAL A 143 -8.92 26.39 -0.45
C VAL A 143 -9.79 27.04 0.63
N GLY A 144 -9.21 27.53 1.72
CA GLY A 144 -9.93 28.19 2.79
C GLY A 144 -10.53 29.56 2.41
N ASN A 145 -10.01 30.22 1.34
CA ASN A 145 -10.49 31.49 0.84
C ASN A 145 -11.53 31.38 -0.28
N ALA A 146 -11.92 30.16 -0.65
CA ALA A 146 -12.93 29.95 -1.69
C ALA A 146 -14.29 30.43 -1.23
N SER A 147 -15.11 30.87 -2.19
CA SER A 147 -16.45 31.41 -1.90
C SER A 147 -17.43 30.34 -1.43
N SER A 148 -17.22 29.06 -1.76
CA SER A 148 -18.13 27.98 -1.40
C SER A 148 -17.40 26.64 -1.26
N ILE A 149 -17.75 25.89 -0.23
CA ILE A 149 -17.33 24.50 -0.05
C ILE A 149 -18.30 23.60 -0.82
N GLN A 150 -17.78 22.80 -1.75
CA GLN A 150 -18.56 21.84 -2.54
C GLN A 150 -18.61 20.46 -1.89
N GLY A 151 -17.57 20.09 -1.15
CA GLY A 151 -17.54 18.83 -0.43
C GLY A 151 -16.33 18.72 0.50
N VAL A 152 -16.56 18.05 1.61
CA VAL A 152 -15.52 17.64 2.56
C VAL A 152 -15.75 16.17 2.86
N GLY A 153 -14.71 15.36 2.81
CA GLY A 153 -14.79 13.94 3.07
C GLY A 153 -13.60 13.44 3.87
N SER A 154 -13.83 12.43 4.68
CA SER A 154 -12.78 11.67 5.35
C SER A 154 -13.10 10.19 5.29
N ASN A 155 -12.08 9.37 5.22
CA ASN A 155 -12.21 7.91 5.21
C ASN A 155 -11.09 7.29 6.03
N LEU A 156 -11.41 6.25 6.79
CA LEU A 156 -10.48 5.44 7.55
C LEU A 156 -10.71 3.97 7.22
N ILE A 157 -9.68 3.30 6.73
CA ILE A 157 -9.69 1.86 6.48
C ILE A 157 -8.61 1.23 7.33
N GLN A 158 -9.00 0.26 8.14
CA GLN A 158 -8.08 -0.50 8.98
C GLN A 158 -8.35 -1.99 8.85
N TRP A 159 -7.30 -2.79 8.78
CA TRP A 159 -7.40 -4.23 8.84
C TRP A 159 -6.14 -4.86 9.44
N THR A 160 -6.30 -6.07 9.92
CA THR A 160 -5.23 -6.83 10.54
C THR A 160 -5.29 -8.28 10.04
N ILE A 161 -4.12 -8.87 9.79
CA ILE A 161 -3.95 -10.30 9.57
C ILE A 161 -3.04 -10.83 10.66
N ALA A 162 -3.42 -11.94 11.29
CA ALA A 162 -2.59 -12.70 12.21
C ALA A 162 -2.37 -14.10 11.63
N SER A 163 -1.14 -14.59 11.67
CA SER A 163 -0.75 -15.87 11.10
C SER A 163 0.10 -16.66 12.08
N TYR A 164 -0.15 -17.96 12.13
CA TYR A 164 0.66 -18.93 12.86
C TYR A 164 1.04 -20.06 11.92
N MET A 165 2.29 -20.47 11.93
CA MET A 165 2.78 -21.56 11.09
C MET A 165 3.74 -22.43 11.88
N ALA A 166 3.61 -23.75 11.70
CA ALA A 166 4.59 -24.74 12.07
C ALA A 166 5.01 -25.51 10.82
N ARG A 167 6.32 -25.68 10.63
CA ARG A 167 6.88 -26.47 9.54
C ARG A 167 7.94 -27.40 10.08
N ILE A 168 7.89 -28.65 9.64
CA ILE A 168 8.89 -29.68 9.89
C ILE A 168 9.48 -30.10 8.56
N ASN A 169 10.77 -29.98 8.42
CA ASN A 169 11.55 -30.54 7.32
C ASN A 169 12.37 -31.70 7.88
N TYR A 170 12.25 -32.84 7.25
CA TYR A 170 13.03 -34.03 7.61
C TYR A 170 13.71 -34.58 6.38
N ASP A 171 14.97 -34.93 6.54
CA ASP A 171 15.81 -35.51 5.52
C ASP A 171 16.51 -36.76 6.07
N TYR A 172 16.47 -37.83 5.32
CA TYR A 172 17.20 -39.07 5.62
C TYR A 172 18.23 -39.35 4.53
N LYS A 173 19.51 -39.31 4.88
CA LYS A 173 20.68 -39.54 4.00
C LYS A 173 20.73 -38.61 2.77
N GLY A 174 20.08 -37.47 2.77
CA GLY A 174 19.91 -36.64 1.59
C GLY A 174 19.07 -37.27 0.49
N LYS A 175 18.48 -38.45 0.70
CA LYS A 175 17.73 -39.24 -0.28
C LYS A 175 16.23 -39.00 -0.17
N TYR A 176 15.70 -39.15 1.03
CA TYR A 176 14.25 -39.10 1.31
C TYR A 176 13.93 -37.84 2.08
N LEU A 177 13.10 -37.00 1.50
CA LEU A 177 12.73 -35.69 2.02
C LEU A 177 11.26 -35.66 2.38
N LEU A 178 10.93 -35.14 3.56
CA LEU A 178 9.56 -34.92 4.01
C LEU A 178 9.45 -33.49 4.52
N THR A 179 8.45 -32.77 4.04
CA THR A 179 8.02 -31.49 4.62
C THR A 179 6.57 -31.58 5.05
N VAL A 180 6.31 -31.22 6.30
CA VAL A 180 4.96 -31.05 6.84
C VAL A 180 4.80 -29.60 7.27
N THR A 181 3.72 -28.96 6.84
CA THR A 181 3.40 -27.58 7.21
C THR A 181 1.96 -27.50 7.69
N ALA A 182 1.74 -26.82 8.79
CA ALA A 182 0.42 -26.40 9.24
C ALA A 182 0.43 -24.89 9.40
N ARG A 183 -0.50 -24.21 8.74
CA ARG A 183 -0.66 -22.76 8.83
C ARG A 183 -2.09 -22.40 9.18
N ARG A 184 -2.24 -21.40 10.02
CA ARG A 184 -3.52 -20.82 10.40
C ARG A 184 -3.46 -19.31 10.23
N ASP A 185 -4.34 -18.75 9.39
CA ASP A 185 -4.42 -17.32 9.12
C ASP A 185 -5.78 -16.78 9.56
N GLY A 186 -5.76 -15.61 10.20
CA GLY A 186 -6.95 -14.89 10.60
C GLY A 186 -6.94 -13.47 10.06
N SER A 187 -8.07 -13.00 9.52
CA SER A 187 -8.22 -11.63 9.02
C SER A 187 -9.41 -10.92 9.65
N SER A 188 -9.20 -9.65 10.04
CA SER A 188 -10.25 -8.79 10.56
C SER A 188 -11.29 -8.40 9.51
N ARG A 189 -11.02 -8.65 8.22
CA ARG A 189 -11.96 -8.35 7.10
C ARG A 189 -13.09 -9.34 6.98
N PHE A 190 -12.95 -10.52 7.59
CA PHE A 190 -13.98 -11.55 7.57
C PHE A 190 -14.91 -11.44 8.77
N GLY A 191 -16.15 -11.91 8.59
CA GLY A 191 -17.16 -11.96 9.64
C GLY A 191 -16.73 -12.79 10.84
N GLU A 192 -17.36 -12.58 11.98
CA GLU A 192 -16.93 -13.08 13.29
C GLU A 192 -16.67 -14.60 13.33
N ASN A 193 -17.50 -15.38 12.64
CA ASN A 193 -17.40 -16.84 12.61
C ASN A 193 -16.51 -17.40 11.49
N SER A 194 -15.93 -16.54 10.64
CA SER A 194 -15.15 -16.96 9.44
C SER A 194 -13.78 -16.31 9.38
N LYS A 195 -13.29 -15.75 10.49
CA LYS A 195 -12.01 -15.01 10.51
C LYS A 195 -10.79 -15.89 10.27
N TRP A 196 -10.87 -17.17 10.58
CA TRP A 196 -9.73 -18.07 10.61
C TRP A 196 -9.83 -19.18 9.56
N GLY A 197 -8.75 -19.34 8.77
CA GLY A 197 -8.53 -20.47 7.87
C GLY A 197 -7.36 -21.34 8.32
N ASN A 198 -7.44 -22.66 8.08
CA ASN A 198 -6.36 -23.61 8.33
C ASN A 198 -5.85 -24.19 7.01
N PHE A 199 -4.55 -24.25 6.86
CA PHE A 199 -3.87 -24.64 5.62
C PHE A 199 -2.80 -25.69 5.93
N PRO A 200 -3.15 -26.98 5.98
CA PRO A 200 -2.17 -28.07 6.09
C PRO A 200 -1.51 -28.34 4.73
N GLY A 201 -0.25 -28.74 4.76
CA GLY A 201 0.50 -29.13 3.57
C GLY A 201 1.49 -30.23 3.89
N VAL A 202 1.65 -31.17 2.95
CA VAL A 202 2.64 -32.25 3.01
C VAL A 202 3.35 -32.35 1.66
N ALA A 203 4.67 -32.46 1.68
CA ALA A 203 5.48 -32.71 0.50
C ALA A 203 6.45 -33.86 0.78
N LEU A 204 6.64 -34.73 -0.24
CA LEU A 204 7.62 -35.82 -0.23
C LEU A 204 8.58 -35.60 -1.39
N GLY A 205 9.84 -35.89 -1.16
CA GLY A 205 10.90 -35.84 -2.17
C GLY A 205 11.80 -37.05 -2.11
N TRP A 206 12.26 -37.49 -3.28
CA TRP A 206 13.21 -38.58 -3.40
C TRP A 206 14.35 -38.19 -4.37
N ASN A 207 15.54 -38.15 -3.87
CA ASN A 207 16.75 -37.90 -4.65
C ASN A 207 17.29 -39.21 -5.26
N VAL A 208 16.74 -39.60 -6.41
CA VAL A 208 17.05 -40.87 -7.09
C VAL A 208 18.54 -41.00 -7.43
N HIS A 209 19.23 -39.89 -7.75
CA HIS A 209 20.66 -39.90 -8.10
C HIS A 209 21.60 -40.32 -6.95
N GLN A 210 21.08 -40.36 -5.73
CA GLN A 210 21.84 -40.82 -4.56
C GLN A 210 21.62 -42.31 -4.24
N GLU A 211 20.85 -43.03 -5.06
CA GLU A 211 20.75 -44.47 -4.97
C GLU A 211 21.96 -45.18 -5.59
N ASN A 212 22.28 -46.36 -5.09
CA ASN A 212 23.37 -47.19 -5.56
C ASN A 212 22.81 -48.21 -6.56
N PHE A 213 22.35 -47.78 -7.73
CA PHE A 213 21.97 -48.72 -8.80
C PHE A 213 23.19 -49.05 -9.64
#